data_4afc626ea40dfc2d29d36c07790bc3cf
#
_entry.id   4afc626ea40dfc2d29d36c07790bc3cf
#
_cell.length_a   1.000
_cell.length_b   1.000
_cell.length_c   1.000
_cell.angle_alpha   90.00
_cell.angle_beta   90.00
_cell.angle_gamma   90.00
#
_symmetry.space_group_name_H-M   'P 1'
#
loop_
_entity.id
_entity.type
_entity.pdbx_description
1 polymer ?
#
loop_
_entity_poly.entity_id
_entity_poly.type
_entity_poly.pdbx_seq_one_letter_code
_entity_poly.pdbx_strand_id
1 'polypeptide(L)'
;MIAIAAFLAGAAAVAVPHWMGMAQVVLVALALAGAALAAALAVRLAMEERSHRQIEEARRQMVAAVSHDLRTPLASLRLLVEAIDDGVVTGETRERYLGEMRTHVEALTALIDDLFELSRIEAGEISWAMRQVELRALIDDTVAAMRVPAEARGVALAAELPSHEVLAQANAEKVQRVLFNLIQNAIRHTPADGSVTVRARNAGGNVEIEVADEGEGISPADGERVFDAFYRGDESRSEDGAGLGLAISRAIVEAHGGRIWLDEGKPGTRVHFTLPSAP
;
A
#
# COMPACT_ATOMS: atom_id res chain seq x y z
N MET A 1 -21.16 6.16 22.33
CA MET A 1 -20.74 6.80 23.60
C MET A 1 -21.67 7.94 24.07
N ILE A 2 -22.04 8.91 23.23
CA ILE A 2 -22.95 10.01 23.59
C ILE A 2 -24.32 9.48 24.04
N ALA A 3 -24.85 8.46 23.38
CA ALA A 3 -26.14 7.83 23.74
C ALA A 3 -26.11 7.11 25.10
N ILE A 4 -24.98 6.47 25.45
CA ILE A 4 -24.81 5.79 26.76
C ILE A 4 -24.66 6.82 27.88
N ALA A 5 -23.96 7.93 27.66
CA ALA A 5 -23.86 9.03 28.63
C ALA A 5 -25.23 9.71 28.84
N ALA A 6 -26.02 9.93 27.78
CA ALA A 6 -27.38 10.45 27.86
C ALA A 6 -28.34 9.48 28.58
N PHE A 7 -28.21 8.17 28.36
CA PHE A 7 -29.01 7.14 29.04
C PHE A 7 -28.66 7.05 30.53
N LEU A 8 -27.38 7.10 30.90
CA LEU A 8 -26.94 7.12 32.30
C LEU A 8 -27.34 8.41 33.02
N ALA A 9 -27.29 9.57 32.36
CA ALA A 9 -27.79 10.83 32.91
C ALA A 9 -29.30 10.81 33.08
N GLY A 10 -30.06 10.22 32.16
CA GLY A 10 -31.51 10.03 32.26
C GLY A 10 -31.88 9.05 33.37
N ALA A 11 -31.17 7.91 33.52
CA ALA A 11 -31.41 6.94 34.59
C ALA A 11 -31.07 7.51 35.98
N ALA A 12 -30.04 8.34 36.11
CA ALA A 12 -29.70 9.03 37.36
C ALA A 12 -30.76 10.08 37.75
N ALA A 13 -31.39 10.75 36.79
CA ALA A 13 -32.46 11.72 37.05
C ALA A 13 -33.77 11.08 37.61
N VAL A 14 -34.03 9.81 37.25
CA VAL A 14 -35.22 9.05 37.73
C VAL A 14 -35.02 8.53 39.16
N ALA A 15 -33.78 8.35 39.62
CA ALA A 15 -33.45 7.80 40.95
C ALA A 15 -33.19 8.88 42.03
N VAL A 16 -33.47 10.18 41.75
CA VAL A 16 -33.28 11.26 42.74
C VAL A 16 -34.34 11.14 43.85
N PRO A 17 -33.93 10.91 45.12
CA PRO A 17 -34.89 10.81 46.23
C PRO A 17 -35.68 12.12 46.40
N HIS A 18 -36.96 12.01 46.69
CA HIS A 18 -37.91 13.14 46.83
C HIS A 18 -37.50 14.19 47.89
N TRP A 19 -36.53 13.90 48.75
CA TRP A 19 -36.05 14.79 49.82
C TRP A 19 -34.79 15.60 49.45
N MET A 20 -34.23 15.40 48.25
CA MET A 20 -33.07 16.20 47.77
C MET A 20 -33.54 17.56 47.25
N GLY A 21 -32.98 18.62 47.81
CA GLY A 21 -33.23 19.98 47.34
C GLY A 21 -32.64 20.21 45.94
N MET A 22 -33.21 21.15 45.17
CA MET A 22 -32.76 21.48 43.80
C MET A 22 -31.22 21.69 43.68
N ALA A 23 -30.60 22.27 44.71
CA ALA A 23 -29.15 22.52 44.73
C ALA A 23 -28.35 21.21 44.71
N GLN A 24 -28.80 20.15 45.37
CA GLN A 24 -28.12 18.84 45.38
C GLN A 24 -28.27 18.14 44.03
N VAL A 25 -29.40 18.25 43.37
CA VAL A 25 -29.62 17.70 42.01
C VAL A 25 -28.67 18.36 41.00
N VAL A 26 -28.53 19.68 41.07
CA VAL A 26 -27.61 20.42 40.20
C VAL A 26 -26.15 20.02 40.46
N LEU A 27 -25.74 19.86 41.73
CA LEU A 27 -24.37 19.41 42.05
C LEU A 27 -24.07 18.01 41.53
N VAL A 28 -24.99 17.06 41.66
CA VAL A 28 -24.83 15.72 41.13
C VAL A 28 -24.77 15.74 39.61
N ALA A 29 -25.61 16.51 38.93
CA ALA A 29 -25.58 16.65 37.48
C ALA A 29 -24.25 17.25 36.99
N LEU A 30 -23.71 18.27 37.66
CA LEU A 30 -22.41 18.86 37.35
C LEU A 30 -21.27 17.87 37.60
N ALA A 31 -21.32 17.09 38.67
CA ALA A 31 -20.29 16.06 38.96
C ALA A 31 -20.31 14.95 37.89
N LEU A 32 -21.49 14.49 37.47
CA LEU A 32 -21.64 13.49 36.41
C LEU A 32 -21.15 14.04 35.04
N ALA A 33 -21.48 15.28 34.71
CA ALA A 33 -21.00 15.94 33.51
C ALA A 33 -19.48 16.09 33.52
N GLY A 34 -18.87 16.48 34.65
CA GLY A 34 -17.42 16.57 34.84
C GLY A 34 -16.73 15.21 34.68
N ALA A 35 -17.31 14.16 35.29
CA ALA A 35 -16.78 12.80 35.14
C ALA A 35 -16.86 12.27 33.69
N ALA A 36 -17.96 12.55 33.00
CA ALA A 36 -18.12 12.19 31.59
C ALA A 36 -17.13 12.92 30.70
N LEU A 37 -16.90 14.21 30.95
CA LEU A 37 -15.90 15.01 30.21
C LEU A 37 -14.49 14.50 30.46
N ALA A 38 -14.13 14.21 31.72
CA ALA A 38 -12.84 13.66 32.10
C ALA A 38 -12.59 12.28 31.44
N ALA A 39 -13.61 11.41 31.45
CA ALA A 39 -13.53 10.10 30.75
C ALA A 39 -13.35 10.24 29.24
N ALA A 40 -14.08 11.17 28.60
CA ALA A 40 -13.95 11.45 27.19
C ALA A 40 -12.53 11.97 26.83
N LEU A 41 -11.99 12.87 27.65
CA LEU A 41 -10.64 13.41 27.50
C LEU A 41 -9.58 12.30 27.68
N ALA A 42 -9.73 11.45 28.70
CA ALA A 42 -8.82 10.33 28.94
C ALA A 42 -8.82 9.33 27.77
N VAL A 43 -9.99 9.02 27.21
CA VAL A 43 -10.11 8.15 26.02
C VAL A 43 -9.41 8.80 24.82
N ARG A 44 -9.60 10.11 24.61
CA ARG A 44 -8.96 10.85 23.51
C ARG A 44 -7.42 10.82 23.64
N LEU A 45 -6.90 11.15 24.83
CA LEU A 45 -5.46 11.10 25.10
C LEU A 45 -4.89 9.69 24.90
N ALA A 46 -5.60 8.65 25.38
CA ALA A 46 -5.19 7.26 25.16
C ALA A 46 -5.20 6.86 23.67
N MET A 47 -6.13 7.37 22.88
CA MET A 47 -6.16 7.17 21.43
C MET A 47 -4.98 7.88 20.74
N GLU A 48 -4.66 9.12 21.11
CA GLU A 48 -3.52 9.87 20.59
C GLU A 48 -2.20 9.17 20.94
N GLU A 49 -2.02 8.71 22.19
CA GLU A 49 -0.83 7.94 22.58
C GLU A 49 -0.69 6.62 21.80
N ARG A 50 -1.79 5.90 21.57
CA ARG A 50 -1.78 4.66 20.79
C ARG A 50 -1.38 4.94 19.34
N SER A 51 -1.95 5.98 18.73
CA SER A 51 -1.59 6.41 17.38
C SER A 51 -0.11 6.75 17.27
N HIS A 52 0.43 7.54 18.21
CA HIS A 52 1.86 7.86 18.23
C HIS A 52 2.75 6.62 18.38
N ARG A 53 2.38 5.68 19.26
CA ARG A 53 3.16 4.43 19.43
C ARG A 53 3.12 3.58 18.17
N GLN A 54 1.98 3.46 17.50
CA GLN A 54 1.85 2.72 16.25
C GLN A 54 2.74 3.32 15.14
N ILE A 55 2.76 4.65 15.00
CA ILE A 55 3.62 5.35 14.06
C ILE A 55 5.11 5.10 14.37
N GLU A 56 5.49 5.19 15.64
CA GLU A 56 6.87 4.92 16.08
C GLU A 56 7.30 3.46 15.83
N GLU A 57 6.41 2.51 16.10
CA GLU A 57 6.66 1.09 15.85
C GLU A 57 6.77 0.79 14.36
N ALA A 58 5.86 1.32 13.54
CA ALA A 58 5.91 1.22 12.07
C ALA A 58 7.22 1.81 11.52
N ARG A 59 7.64 2.98 12.01
CA ARG A 59 8.91 3.61 11.63
C ARG A 59 10.12 2.76 11.99
N ARG A 60 10.13 2.14 13.20
CA ARG A 60 11.23 1.25 13.60
C ARG A 60 11.27 -0.01 12.76
N GLN A 61 10.12 -0.61 12.48
CA GLN A 61 10.01 -1.76 11.58
C GLN A 61 10.50 -1.43 10.17
N MET A 62 10.11 -0.27 9.65
CA MET A 62 10.58 0.25 8.36
C MET A 62 12.10 0.36 8.31
N VAL A 63 12.73 1.02 9.30
CA VAL A 63 14.21 1.17 9.36
C VAL A 63 14.91 -0.19 9.44
N ALA A 64 14.36 -1.14 10.20
CA ALA A 64 14.91 -2.48 10.32
C ALA A 64 14.80 -3.26 8.98
N ALA A 65 13.66 -3.19 8.30
CA ALA A 65 13.43 -3.82 7.01
C ALA A 65 14.33 -3.24 5.92
N VAL A 66 14.42 -1.90 5.80
CA VAL A 66 15.36 -1.21 4.89
C VAL A 66 16.78 -1.69 5.13
N SER A 67 17.22 -1.72 6.40
CA SER A 67 18.58 -2.14 6.74
C SER A 67 18.87 -3.59 6.35
N HIS A 68 17.88 -4.46 6.47
CA HIS A 68 17.97 -5.86 6.05
C HIS A 68 18.07 -5.97 4.52
N ASP A 69 17.17 -5.30 3.79
CA ASP A 69 17.07 -5.42 2.33
C ASP A 69 18.20 -4.70 1.58
N LEU A 70 18.83 -3.69 2.21
CA LEU A 70 20.08 -3.12 1.72
C LEU A 70 21.30 -4.03 1.99
N ARG A 71 21.31 -4.75 3.11
CA ARG A 71 22.46 -5.58 3.52
C ARG A 71 22.69 -6.77 2.57
N THR A 72 21.63 -7.41 2.09
CA THR A 72 21.70 -8.60 1.24
C THR A 72 22.43 -8.32 -0.09
N PRO A 73 21.99 -7.36 -0.93
CA PRO A 73 22.69 -7.05 -2.18
C PRO A 73 24.08 -6.46 -1.94
N LEU A 74 24.30 -5.74 -0.82
CA LEU A 74 25.60 -5.20 -0.47
C LEU A 74 26.59 -6.32 -0.11
N ALA A 75 26.15 -7.35 0.62
CA ALA A 75 26.97 -8.52 0.92
C ALA A 75 27.31 -9.31 -0.35
N SER A 76 26.35 -9.49 -1.27
CA SER A 76 26.60 -10.11 -2.58
C SER A 76 27.59 -9.32 -3.42
N LEU A 77 27.42 -8.00 -3.50
CA LEU A 77 28.37 -7.11 -4.20
C LEU A 77 29.79 -7.26 -3.63
N ARG A 78 29.93 -7.27 -2.32
CA ARG A 78 31.22 -7.42 -1.66
C ARG A 78 31.89 -8.73 -2.03
N LEU A 79 31.18 -9.86 -2.02
CA LEU A 79 31.70 -11.18 -2.41
C LEU A 79 32.13 -11.21 -3.87
N LEU A 80 31.35 -10.59 -4.77
CA LEU A 80 31.69 -10.50 -6.20
C LEU A 80 32.97 -9.67 -6.41
N VAL A 81 33.13 -8.56 -5.69
CA VAL A 81 34.33 -7.71 -5.73
C VAL A 81 35.54 -8.50 -5.21
N GLU A 82 35.44 -9.13 -4.04
CA GLU A 82 36.52 -9.94 -3.45
C GLU A 82 36.95 -11.04 -4.40
N ALA A 83 36.02 -11.74 -5.05
CA ALA A 83 36.34 -12.80 -6.01
C ALA A 83 37.09 -12.29 -7.27
N ILE A 84 36.80 -11.05 -7.71
CA ILE A 84 37.50 -10.42 -8.83
C ILE A 84 38.89 -9.95 -8.40
N ASP A 85 39.02 -9.32 -7.24
CA ASP A 85 40.28 -8.77 -6.71
C ASP A 85 41.30 -9.86 -6.39
N ASP A 86 40.83 -10.97 -5.82
CA ASP A 86 41.70 -12.15 -5.52
C ASP A 86 42.11 -12.93 -6.76
N GLY A 87 41.65 -12.53 -7.95
CA GLY A 87 41.96 -13.19 -9.20
C GLY A 87 41.37 -14.60 -9.34
N VAL A 88 40.41 -14.96 -8.49
CA VAL A 88 39.75 -16.27 -8.49
C VAL A 88 38.94 -16.48 -9.77
N VAL A 89 38.41 -15.37 -10.34
CA VAL A 89 37.59 -15.39 -11.55
C VAL A 89 38.24 -14.62 -12.69
N THR A 90 38.23 -15.24 -13.91
CA THR A 90 38.82 -14.66 -15.12
C THR A 90 37.89 -14.89 -16.32
N GLY A 91 38.17 -14.20 -17.44
CA GLY A 91 37.43 -14.36 -18.69
C GLY A 91 35.93 -14.14 -18.55
N GLU A 92 35.11 -15.03 -19.11
CA GLU A 92 33.62 -14.93 -19.12
C GLU A 92 33.02 -14.88 -17.71
N THR A 93 33.62 -15.57 -16.74
CA THR A 93 33.13 -15.56 -15.36
C THR A 93 33.27 -14.18 -14.74
N ARG A 94 34.37 -13.47 -15.04
CA ARG A 94 34.55 -12.08 -14.58
C ARG A 94 33.52 -11.15 -15.21
N GLU A 95 33.24 -11.30 -16.51
CA GLU A 95 32.22 -10.48 -17.18
C GLU A 95 30.81 -10.73 -16.60
N ARG A 96 30.48 -12.00 -16.33
CA ARG A 96 29.23 -12.35 -15.67
C ARG A 96 29.13 -11.70 -14.30
N TYR A 97 30.17 -11.74 -13.46
CA TYR A 97 30.19 -11.12 -12.13
C TYR A 97 30.03 -9.60 -12.20
N LEU A 98 30.64 -8.95 -13.18
CA LEU A 98 30.45 -7.52 -13.44
C LEU A 98 28.99 -7.21 -13.85
N GLY A 99 28.34 -8.10 -14.60
CA GLY A 99 26.92 -8.02 -14.91
C GLY A 99 26.04 -8.15 -13.67
N GLU A 100 26.29 -9.15 -12.83
CA GLU A 100 25.59 -9.36 -11.56
C GLU A 100 25.75 -8.16 -10.60
N MET A 101 26.98 -7.60 -10.52
CA MET A 101 27.23 -6.39 -9.74
C MET A 101 26.38 -5.20 -10.23
N ARG A 102 26.27 -5.02 -11.55
CA ARG A 102 25.42 -3.96 -12.13
C ARG A 102 23.98 -4.15 -11.75
N THR A 103 23.44 -5.36 -11.83
CA THR A 103 22.08 -5.69 -11.42
C THR A 103 21.83 -5.36 -9.94
N HIS A 104 22.79 -5.69 -9.06
CA HIS A 104 22.66 -5.36 -7.64
C HIS A 104 22.71 -3.85 -7.37
N VAL A 105 23.55 -3.09 -8.09
CA VAL A 105 23.59 -1.63 -7.98
C VAL A 105 22.29 -1.00 -8.46
N GLU A 106 21.74 -1.46 -9.58
CA GLU A 106 20.45 -1.00 -10.12
C GLU A 106 19.30 -1.28 -9.13
N ALA A 107 19.26 -2.48 -8.53
CA ALA A 107 18.27 -2.84 -7.53
C ALA A 107 18.37 -1.97 -6.25
N LEU A 108 19.59 -1.70 -5.78
CA LEU A 108 19.82 -0.80 -4.64
C LEU A 108 19.37 0.64 -4.94
N THR A 109 19.68 1.13 -6.13
CA THR A 109 19.27 2.48 -6.56
C THR A 109 17.75 2.58 -6.61
N ALA A 110 17.07 1.60 -7.22
CA ALA A 110 15.61 1.56 -7.28
C ALA A 110 14.97 1.53 -5.87
N LEU A 111 15.54 0.74 -4.94
CA LEU A 111 15.07 0.69 -3.55
C LEU A 111 15.18 2.04 -2.84
N ILE A 112 16.31 2.74 -3.03
CA ILE A 112 16.53 4.07 -2.46
C ILE A 112 15.54 5.08 -3.04
N ASP A 113 15.35 5.09 -4.36
CA ASP A 113 14.41 5.98 -5.04
C ASP A 113 12.96 5.72 -4.58
N ASP A 114 12.58 4.46 -4.43
CA ASP A 114 11.28 4.03 -3.90
C ASP A 114 11.04 4.55 -2.48
N LEU A 115 12.05 4.44 -1.62
CA LEU A 115 11.98 4.92 -0.23
C LEU A 115 11.84 6.44 -0.16
N PHE A 116 12.63 7.17 -0.95
CA PHE A 116 12.54 8.63 -1.02
C PHE A 116 11.18 9.08 -1.55
N GLU A 117 10.65 8.43 -2.58
CA GLU A 117 9.34 8.78 -3.11
C GLU A 117 8.24 8.52 -2.09
N LEU A 118 8.22 7.34 -1.45
CA LEU A 118 7.24 7.03 -0.40
C LEU A 118 7.28 8.06 0.72
N SER A 119 8.48 8.37 1.24
CA SER A 119 8.67 9.38 2.29
C SER A 119 8.12 10.75 1.91
N ARG A 120 8.35 11.20 0.66
CA ARG A 120 7.86 12.50 0.18
C ARG A 120 6.35 12.54 -0.03
N ILE A 121 5.75 11.41 -0.47
CA ILE A 121 4.30 11.30 -0.60
C ILE A 121 3.65 11.37 0.78
N GLU A 122 4.14 10.59 1.75
CA GLU A 122 3.63 10.55 3.13
C GLU A 122 3.78 11.89 3.85
N ALA A 123 4.87 12.63 3.60
CA ALA A 123 5.06 13.98 4.12
C ALA A 123 4.13 15.03 3.47
N GLY A 124 3.38 14.68 2.42
CA GLY A 124 2.56 15.62 1.66
C GLY A 124 3.37 16.68 0.89
N GLU A 125 4.66 16.43 0.67
CA GLU A 125 5.59 17.36 0.02
C GLU A 125 5.47 17.35 -1.51
N ILE A 126 4.70 16.40 -2.07
CA ILE A 126 4.56 16.25 -3.52
C ILE A 126 3.24 16.85 -3.97
N SER A 127 3.34 17.85 -4.86
CA SER A 127 2.21 18.34 -5.65
C SER A 127 2.39 17.90 -7.09
N TRP A 128 1.63 16.88 -7.50
CA TRP A 128 1.63 16.44 -8.90
C TRP A 128 0.70 17.30 -9.76
N ALA A 129 1.11 17.55 -10.99
CA ALA A 129 0.23 18.14 -11.98
C ALA A 129 -0.84 17.12 -12.39
N MET A 130 -2.05 17.30 -11.86
CA MET A 130 -3.21 16.50 -12.25
C MET A 130 -3.75 16.98 -13.58
N ARG A 131 -3.93 16.05 -14.52
CA ARG A 131 -4.46 16.32 -15.86
C ARG A 131 -5.53 15.31 -16.22
N GLN A 132 -6.31 15.59 -17.23
CA GLN A 132 -7.18 14.60 -17.85
C GLN A 132 -6.31 13.55 -18.56
N VAL A 133 -6.45 12.30 -18.17
CA VAL A 133 -5.71 11.14 -18.70
C VAL A 133 -6.70 10.15 -19.28
N GLU A 134 -6.47 9.75 -20.53
CA GLU A 134 -7.20 8.67 -21.19
C GLU A 134 -6.58 7.33 -20.75
N LEU A 135 -7.32 6.59 -19.94
CA LEU A 135 -6.81 5.39 -19.27
C LEU A 135 -6.62 4.21 -20.23
N ARG A 136 -7.38 4.16 -21.33
CA ARG A 136 -7.21 3.10 -22.35
C ARG A 136 -5.77 3.11 -22.89
N ALA A 137 -5.32 4.26 -23.41
CA ALA A 137 -3.97 4.38 -23.97
C ALA A 137 -2.91 4.03 -22.93
N LEU A 138 -3.06 4.56 -21.70
CA LEU A 138 -2.10 4.32 -20.61
C LEU A 138 -2.03 2.83 -20.21
N ILE A 139 -3.18 2.15 -20.14
CA ILE A 139 -3.24 0.73 -19.81
C ILE A 139 -2.68 -0.11 -20.94
N ASP A 140 -3.09 0.16 -22.19
CA ASP A 140 -2.62 -0.57 -23.38
C ASP A 140 -1.08 -0.46 -23.53
N ASP A 141 -0.51 0.73 -23.34
CA ASP A 141 0.94 0.97 -23.37
C ASP A 141 1.65 0.20 -22.24
N THR A 142 1.09 0.20 -21.03
CA THR A 142 1.66 -0.51 -19.88
C THR A 142 1.60 -2.02 -20.07
N VAL A 143 0.48 -2.55 -20.54
CA VAL A 143 0.32 -3.97 -20.86
C VAL A 143 1.28 -4.40 -21.97
N ALA A 144 1.45 -3.58 -23.02
CA ALA A 144 2.40 -3.84 -24.08
C ALA A 144 3.85 -3.90 -23.56
N ALA A 145 4.25 -2.99 -22.68
CA ALA A 145 5.58 -2.99 -22.07
C ALA A 145 5.83 -4.20 -21.17
N MET A 146 4.78 -4.74 -20.52
CA MET A 146 4.86 -5.89 -19.61
C MET A 146 4.68 -7.24 -20.31
N ARG A 147 4.41 -7.27 -21.62
CA ARG A 147 4.20 -8.50 -22.38
C ARG A 147 5.42 -9.42 -22.36
N VAL A 148 6.59 -8.89 -22.65
CA VAL A 148 7.83 -9.69 -22.68
C VAL A 148 8.16 -10.31 -21.31
N PRO A 149 8.12 -9.58 -20.19
CA PRO A 149 8.23 -10.19 -18.85
C PRO A 149 7.19 -11.27 -18.55
N ALA A 150 5.93 -11.08 -18.99
CA ALA A 150 4.87 -12.07 -18.80
C ALA A 150 5.12 -13.35 -19.60
N GLU A 151 5.46 -13.22 -20.89
CA GLU A 151 5.79 -14.34 -21.79
C GLU A 151 7.00 -15.15 -21.26
N ALA A 152 8.02 -14.46 -20.72
CA ALA A 152 9.19 -15.13 -20.13
C ALA A 152 8.85 -16.01 -18.93
N ARG A 153 7.68 -15.75 -18.26
CA ARG A 153 7.16 -16.57 -17.17
C ARG A 153 6.02 -17.50 -17.58
N GLY A 154 5.65 -17.54 -18.87
CA GLY A 154 4.54 -18.33 -19.39
C GLY A 154 3.16 -17.82 -18.96
N VAL A 155 3.03 -16.52 -18.62
CA VAL A 155 1.79 -15.90 -18.15
C VAL A 155 1.12 -15.12 -19.28
N ALA A 156 -0.18 -15.37 -19.50
CA ALA A 156 -0.97 -14.57 -20.43
C ALA A 156 -1.33 -13.21 -19.81
N LEU A 157 -1.04 -12.09 -20.53
CA LEU A 157 -1.37 -10.75 -20.06
C LEU A 157 -2.30 -10.05 -21.04
N ALA A 158 -3.46 -9.58 -20.56
CA ALA A 158 -4.49 -8.93 -21.37
C ALA A 158 -5.10 -7.69 -20.70
N ALA A 159 -5.59 -6.76 -21.52
CA ALA A 159 -6.46 -5.66 -21.08
C ALA A 159 -7.88 -5.88 -21.62
N GLU A 160 -8.88 -5.76 -20.74
CA GLU A 160 -10.30 -5.81 -21.05
C GLU A 160 -10.95 -4.46 -20.75
N LEU A 161 -10.98 -3.56 -21.73
CA LEU A 161 -11.41 -2.19 -21.56
C LEU A 161 -12.75 -1.93 -22.29
N PRO A 162 -13.64 -1.12 -21.71
CA PRO A 162 -14.92 -0.78 -22.33
C PRO A 162 -14.70 -0.01 -23.65
N SER A 163 -15.65 -0.05 -24.57
CA SER A 163 -15.56 0.64 -25.88
C SER A 163 -15.66 2.16 -25.78
N HIS A 164 -16.20 2.69 -24.68
CA HIS A 164 -16.27 4.13 -24.43
C HIS A 164 -14.99 4.64 -23.74
N GLU A 165 -14.75 5.93 -23.84
CA GLU A 165 -13.61 6.57 -23.17
C GLU A 165 -13.73 6.48 -21.66
N VAL A 166 -12.60 6.23 -21.02
CA VAL A 166 -12.44 6.21 -19.56
C VAL A 166 -11.40 7.28 -19.21
N LEU A 167 -11.87 8.40 -18.68
CA LEU A 167 -11.06 9.59 -18.41
C LEU A 167 -10.92 9.80 -16.90
N ALA A 168 -9.68 9.91 -16.42
CA ALA A 168 -9.37 10.20 -15.03
C ALA A 168 -8.64 11.54 -14.87
N GLN A 169 -8.85 12.19 -13.74
CA GLN A 169 -8.08 13.36 -13.33
C GLN A 169 -6.84 12.86 -12.56
N ALA A 170 -5.70 12.77 -13.22
CA ALA A 170 -4.53 12.11 -12.66
C ALA A 170 -3.18 12.64 -13.20
N ASN A 171 -2.10 12.19 -12.59
CA ASN A 171 -0.76 12.24 -13.15
C ASN A 171 -0.47 10.91 -13.86
N ALA A 172 -0.33 10.93 -15.20
CA ALA A 172 -0.19 9.73 -16.02
C ALA A 172 1.03 8.88 -15.64
N GLU A 173 2.18 9.52 -15.38
CA GLU A 173 3.42 8.83 -14.99
C GLU A 173 3.24 8.05 -13.68
N LYS A 174 2.58 8.64 -12.69
CA LYS A 174 2.35 8.01 -11.38
C LYS A 174 1.32 6.88 -11.46
N VAL A 175 0.25 7.07 -12.24
CA VAL A 175 -0.72 5.99 -12.48
C VAL A 175 -0.08 4.84 -13.27
N GLN A 176 0.77 5.12 -14.25
CA GLN A 176 1.53 4.10 -14.97
C GLN A 176 2.42 3.30 -14.00
N ARG A 177 3.08 3.97 -13.05
CA ARG A 177 3.88 3.29 -12.02
C ARG A 177 3.03 2.36 -11.14
N VAL A 178 1.82 2.79 -10.73
CA VAL A 178 0.87 1.92 -10.02
C VAL A 178 0.57 0.67 -10.85
N LEU A 179 0.22 0.85 -12.14
CA LEU A 179 -0.07 -0.27 -13.04
C LEU A 179 1.13 -1.22 -13.19
N PHE A 180 2.34 -0.69 -13.38
CA PHE A 180 3.57 -1.50 -13.44
C PHE A 180 3.75 -2.34 -12.17
N ASN A 181 3.65 -1.74 -11.01
CA ASN A 181 3.80 -2.43 -9.73
C ASN A 181 2.76 -3.56 -9.56
N LEU A 182 1.49 -3.27 -9.87
CA LEU A 182 0.42 -4.24 -9.73
C LEU A 182 0.55 -5.38 -10.76
N ILE A 183 0.82 -5.07 -12.02
CA ILE A 183 0.98 -6.08 -13.08
C ILE A 183 2.23 -6.93 -12.83
N GLN A 184 3.35 -6.33 -12.42
CA GLN A 184 4.58 -7.06 -12.09
C GLN A 184 4.35 -8.03 -10.92
N ASN A 185 3.63 -7.57 -9.91
CA ASN A 185 3.28 -8.40 -8.76
C ASN A 185 2.37 -9.56 -9.18
N ALA A 186 1.34 -9.29 -9.97
CA ALA A 186 0.44 -10.28 -10.53
C ALA A 186 1.20 -11.35 -11.36
N ILE A 187 2.08 -10.95 -12.30
CA ILE A 187 2.90 -11.87 -13.10
C ILE A 187 3.82 -12.72 -12.21
N ARG A 188 4.34 -12.15 -11.11
CA ARG A 188 5.23 -12.87 -10.19
C ARG A 188 4.53 -14.01 -9.48
N HIS A 189 3.28 -13.80 -9.06
CA HIS A 189 2.50 -14.75 -8.26
C HIS A 189 1.55 -15.64 -9.08
N THR A 190 1.49 -15.43 -10.38
CA THR A 190 0.72 -16.29 -11.30
C THR A 190 1.57 -17.49 -11.72
N PRO A 191 1.05 -18.73 -11.63
CA PRO A 191 1.75 -19.91 -12.14
C PRO A 191 1.90 -19.84 -13.68
N ALA A 192 2.83 -20.62 -14.22
CA ALA A 192 2.95 -20.79 -15.66
C ALA A 192 1.61 -21.33 -16.22
N ASP A 193 1.24 -20.88 -17.42
CA ASP A 193 -0.04 -21.10 -18.09
C ASP A 193 -1.27 -20.39 -17.46
N GLY A 194 -1.04 -19.58 -16.40
CA GLY A 194 -2.06 -18.70 -15.83
C GLY A 194 -2.20 -17.38 -16.56
N SER A 195 -3.16 -16.55 -16.11
CA SER A 195 -3.47 -15.26 -16.73
C SER A 195 -3.51 -14.10 -15.75
N VAL A 196 -3.14 -12.91 -16.28
CA VAL A 196 -3.29 -11.59 -15.63
C VAL A 196 -4.16 -10.72 -16.52
N THR A 197 -5.20 -10.14 -15.96
CA THR A 197 -6.13 -9.27 -16.70
C THR A 197 -6.24 -7.90 -16.03
N VAL A 198 -6.10 -6.84 -16.84
CA VAL A 198 -6.33 -5.45 -16.40
C VAL A 198 -7.68 -4.98 -16.93
N ARG A 199 -8.53 -4.47 -16.04
CA ARG A 199 -9.86 -3.93 -16.37
C ARG A 199 -9.99 -2.50 -15.88
N ALA A 200 -10.79 -1.71 -16.60
CA ALA A 200 -11.19 -0.37 -16.14
C ALA A 200 -12.67 -0.13 -16.42
N ARG A 201 -13.34 0.60 -15.51
CA ARG A 201 -14.74 0.98 -15.66
C ARG A 201 -15.06 2.29 -14.96
N ASN A 202 -16.09 3.00 -15.44
CA ASN A 202 -16.63 4.15 -14.73
C ASN A 202 -17.46 3.69 -13.51
N ALA A 203 -17.24 4.32 -12.37
CA ALA A 203 -17.87 3.95 -11.09
C ALA A 203 -18.26 5.21 -10.29
N GLY A 204 -19.43 5.79 -10.56
CA GLY A 204 -20.05 6.81 -9.71
C GLY A 204 -19.22 8.07 -9.45
N GLY A 205 -18.65 8.69 -10.48
CA GLY A 205 -17.79 9.89 -10.36
C GLY A 205 -16.30 9.55 -10.17
N ASN A 206 -15.97 8.27 -10.12
CA ASN A 206 -14.59 7.74 -10.16
C ASN A 206 -14.44 6.79 -11.35
N VAL A 207 -13.19 6.50 -11.68
CA VAL A 207 -12.82 5.37 -12.50
C VAL A 207 -12.24 4.31 -11.60
N GLU A 208 -12.70 3.08 -11.75
CA GLU A 208 -12.16 1.91 -11.05
C GLU A 208 -11.30 1.09 -12.02
N ILE A 209 -10.11 0.73 -11.58
CA ILE A 209 -9.18 -0.13 -12.30
C ILE A 209 -8.98 -1.40 -11.45
N GLU A 210 -9.02 -2.55 -12.11
CA GLU A 210 -8.78 -3.87 -11.53
C GLU A 210 -7.57 -4.50 -12.21
N VAL A 211 -6.65 -5.05 -11.42
CA VAL A 211 -5.63 -6.00 -11.88
C VAL A 211 -5.94 -7.33 -11.21
N ALA A 212 -6.29 -8.33 -12.01
CA ALA A 212 -6.68 -9.67 -11.56
C ALA A 212 -5.67 -10.71 -12.04
N ASP A 213 -5.25 -11.60 -11.15
CA ASP A 213 -4.38 -12.72 -11.43
C ASP A 213 -5.01 -14.07 -11.04
N GLU A 214 -4.47 -15.16 -11.55
CA GLU A 214 -4.83 -16.54 -11.21
C GLU A 214 -3.80 -17.21 -10.28
N GLY A 215 -3.14 -16.41 -9.45
CA GLY A 215 -2.16 -16.88 -8.47
C GLY A 215 -2.77 -17.55 -7.25
N GLU A 216 -1.96 -17.80 -6.26
CA GLU A 216 -2.34 -18.45 -4.99
C GLU A 216 -3.32 -17.60 -4.15
N GLY A 217 -3.42 -16.31 -4.48
CA GLY A 217 -4.24 -15.37 -3.72
C GLY A 217 -3.49 -14.83 -2.49
N ILE A 218 -4.18 -13.97 -1.74
CA ILE A 218 -3.67 -13.38 -0.50
C ILE A 218 -4.54 -13.88 0.64
N SER A 219 -3.92 -14.32 1.74
CA SER A 219 -4.68 -14.80 2.89
C SER A 219 -5.50 -13.66 3.50
N PRO A 220 -6.71 -13.92 4.05
CA PRO A 220 -7.50 -12.88 4.72
C PRO A 220 -6.77 -12.21 5.89
N ALA A 221 -5.83 -12.92 6.52
CA ALA A 221 -5.01 -12.38 7.62
C ALA A 221 -4.01 -11.33 7.14
N ASP A 222 -3.63 -11.37 5.86
CA ASP A 222 -2.65 -10.50 5.24
C ASP A 222 -3.28 -9.35 4.43
N GLY A 223 -4.60 -9.41 4.19
CA GLY A 223 -5.34 -8.59 3.23
C GLY A 223 -5.06 -7.08 3.29
N GLU A 224 -5.15 -6.44 4.47
CA GLU A 224 -4.82 -5.02 4.60
C GLU A 224 -3.30 -4.78 4.71
N ARG A 225 -2.57 -5.75 5.26
CA ARG A 225 -1.14 -5.61 5.56
C ARG A 225 -0.24 -5.65 4.32
N VAL A 226 -0.72 -6.21 3.21
CA VAL A 226 0.07 -6.26 1.95
C VAL A 226 0.37 -4.87 1.38
N PHE A 227 -0.37 -3.85 1.79
CA PHE A 227 -0.11 -2.46 1.45
C PHE A 227 0.81 -1.74 2.44
N ASP A 228 1.22 -2.40 3.53
CA ASP A 228 2.19 -1.83 4.46
C ASP A 228 3.59 -1.88 3.85
N ALA A 229 4.38 -0.83 4.07
CA ALA A 229 5.75 -0.79 3.57
C ALA A 229 6.59 -1.95 4.14
N PHE A 230 7.37 -2.62 3.27
CA PHE A 230 8.21 -3.78 3.59
C PHE A 230 7.46 -5.04 4.05
N TYR A 231 6.12 -5.05 3.95
CA TYR A 231 5.38 -6.26 4.25
C TYR A 231 5.60 -7.31 3.17
N ARG A 232 5.85 -8.55 3.62
CA ARG A 232 6.01 -9.74 2.77
C ARG A 232 5.35 -10.91 3.48
N GLY A 233 4.49 -11.63 2.78
CA GLY A 233 3.92 -12.88 3.28
C GLY A 233 5.00 -13.93 3.59
N ASP A 234 4.71 -14.88 4.46
CA ASP A 234 5.70 -15.88 4.91
C ASP A 234 6.27 -16.72 3.76
N GLU A 235 5.48 -16.98 2.71
CA GLU A 235 5.87 -17.77 1.54
C GLU A 235 6.71 -16.99 0.53
N SER A 236 6.57 -15.67 0.46
CA SER A 236 7.29 -14.80 -0.48
C SER A 236 8.66 -14.31 0.01
N ARG A 237 9.13 -14.76 1.18
CA ARG A 237 10.40 -14.30 1.77
C ARG A 237 11.65 -14.68 0.96
N SER A 238 11.57 -15.66 0.07
CA SER A 238 12.66 -16.11 -0.79
C SER A 238 12.70 -15.44 -2.18
N GLU A 239 11.69 -14.61 -2.52
CA GLU A 239 11.60 -13.97 -3.83
C GLU A 239 12.14 -12.54 -3.84
N ASP A 240 12.61 -12.06 -5.01
CA ASP A 240 13.13 -10.71 -5.19
C ASP A 240 12.04 -9.63 -5.04
N GLY A 241 12.29 -8.64 -4.17
CA GLY A 241 11.46 -7.46 -4.00
C GLY A 241 11.44 -6.94 -2.56
N ALA A 242 11.60 -5.63 -2.39
CA ALA A 242 11.69 -4.96 -1.09
C ALA A 242 10.34 -4.78 -0.36
N GLY A 243 9.22 -5.25 -0.91
CA GLY A 243 7.89 -5.05 -0.31
C GLY A 243 7.42 -3.60 -0.32
N LEU A 244 7.97 -2.74 -1.19
CA LEU A 244 7.59 -1.33 -1.32
C LEU A 244 6.54 -1.08 -2.40
N GLY A 245 6.45 -1.92 -3.42
CA GLY A 245 5.62 -1.65 -4.60
C GLY A 245 4.15 -1.41 -4.29
N LEU A 246 3.52 -2.23 -3.45
CA LEU A 246 2.11 -2.05 -3.06
C LEU A 246 1.92 -0.85 -2.13
N ALA A 247 2.85 -0.59 -1.21
CA ALA A 247 2.83 0.59 -0.34
C ALA A 247 2.92 1.90 -1.16
N ILE A 248 3.83 1.96 -2.13
CA ILE A 248 3.95 3.09 -3.06
C ILE A 248 2.67 3.24 -3.90
N SER A 249 2.12 2.12 -4.40
CA SER A 249 0.88 2.13 -5.16
C SER A 249 -0.27 2.72 -4.34
N ARG A 250 -0.40 2.33 -3.06
CA ARG A 250 -1.37 2.90 -2.13
C ARG A 250 -1.15 4.40 -1.93
N ALA A 251 0.07 4.80 -1.61
CA ALA A 251 0.41 6.20 -1.39
C ALA A 251 0.12 7.07 -2.62
N ILE A 252 0.46 6.60 -3.83
CA ILE A 252 0.14 7.29 -5.08
C ILE A 252 -1.37 7.41 -5.27
N VAL A 253 -2.13 6.33 -5.14
CA VAL A 253 -3.59 6.32 -5.34
C VAL A 253 -4.28 7.24 -4.34
N GLU A 254 -3.91 7.20 -3.06
CA GLU A 254 -4.45 8.07 -2.01
C GLU A 254 -4.11 9.55 -2.26
N ALA A 255 -2.91 9.86 -2.72
CA ALA A 255 -2.52 11.23 -3.10
C ALA A 255 -3.28 11.75 -4.33
N HIS A 256 -3.88 10.86 -5.15
CA HIS A 256 -4.81 11.21 -6.22
C HIS A 256 -6.26 11.36 -5.74
N GLY A 257 -6.53 11.17 -4.43
CA GLY A 257 -7.89 11.17 -3.87
C GLY A 257 -8.68 9.89 -4.14
N GLY A 258 -7.98 8.81 -4.55
CA GLY A 258 -8.54 7.50 -4.79
C GLY A 258 -8.43 6.57 -3.57
N ARG A 259 -8.76 5.30 -3.79
CA ARG A 259 -8.63 4.21 -2.82
C ARG A 259 -8.09 2.98 -3.55
N ILE A 260 -7.28 2.17 -2.85
CA ILE A 260 -6.81 0.86 -3.31
C ILE A 260 -7.24 -0.21 -2.30
N TRP A 261 -7.62 -1.40 -2.78
CA TRP A 261 -8.05 -2.52 -1.93
C TRP A 261 -7.93 -3.86 -2.66
N LEU A 262 -8.03 -4.95 -1.90
CA LEU A 262 -8.17 -6.31 -2.41
C LEU A 262 -9.65 -6.72 -2.42
N ASP A 263 -10.03 -7.51 -3.43
CA ASP A 263 -11.34 -8.20 -3.45
C ASP A 263 -11.19 -9.57 -2.76
N GLU A 264 -12.00 -9.81 -1.74
CA GLU A 264 -11.93 -11.03 -0.94
C GLU A 264 -12.74 -12.20 -1.56
N GLY A 265 -12.30 -13.43 -1.30
CA GLY A 265 -13.12 -14.64 -1.51
C GLY A 265 -13.18 -15.20 -2.93
N LYS A 266 -12.28 -14.79 -3.84
CA LYS A 266 -12.15 -15.36 -5.19
C LYS A 266 -10.81 -16.07 -5.36
N PRO A 267 -10.70 -17.07 -6.25
CA PRO A 267 -9.41 -17.64 -6.63
C PRO A 267 -8.49 -16.57 -7.22
N GLY A 268 -7.20 -16.63 -6.90
CA GLY A 268 -6.22 -15.63 -7.33
C GLY A 268 -6.32 -14.33 -6.52
N THR A 269 -5.60 -13.30 -6.96
CA THR A 269 -5.62 -11.96 -6.37
C THR A 269 -6.34 -10.99 -7.28
N ARG A 270 -7.12 -10.09 -6.70
CA ARG A 270 -7.72 -8.95 -7.39
C ARG A 270 -7.42 -7.69 -6.62
N VAL A 271 -6.58 -6.85 -7.21
CA VAL A 271 -6.28 -5.52 -6.66
C VAL A 271 -7.11 -4.50 -7.43
N HIS A 272 -7.90 -3.74 -6.70
CA HIS A 272 -8.70 -2.65 -7.24
C HIS A 272 -8.16 -1.31 -6.78
N PHE A 273 -8.22 -0.32 -7.63
CA PHE A 273 -8.02 1.06 -7.20
C PHE A 273 -8.94 2.02 -7.95
N THR A 274 -9.21 3.17 -7.34
CA THR A 274 -10.01 4.22 -7.96
C THR A 274 -9.21 5.48 -8.19
N LEU A 275 -9.61 6.24 -9.21
CA LEU A 275 -9.15 7.60 -9.48
C LEU A 275 -10.35 8.48 -9.70
N PRO A 276 -10.33 9.79 -9.36
CA PRO A 276 -11.39 10.73 -9.72
C PRO A 276 -11.60 10.76 -11.23
N SER A 277 -12.85 10.67 -11.68
CA SER A 277 -13.17 10.87 -13.10
C SER A 277 -12.83 12.29 -13.53
N ALA A 278 -12.33 12.44 -14.74
CA ALA A 278 -12.26 13.76 -15.35
C ALA A 278 -13.69 14.26 -15.68
N PRO A 279 -13.94 15.56 -15.56
CA PRO A 279 -15.25 16.15 -15.88
C PRO A 279 -15.61 16.02 -17.35
#